data_df690f42ed272bdc0a4f89787288ea87
#
_entry.id   df690f42ed272bdc0a4f89787288ea87
#
_cell.length_a   1.000
_cell.length_b   1.000
_cell.length_c   1.000
_cell.angle_alpha   90.00
_cell.angle_beta   90.00
_cell.angle_gamma   90.00
#
_symmetry.space_group_name_H-M   'P 1'
#
loop_
_entity.id
_entity.type
_entity.pdbx_description
1 polymer ?
#
loop_
_entity_poly.entity_id
_entity_poly.type
_entity_poly.pdbx_seq_one_letter_code
_entity_poly.pdbx_strand_id
1 'polypeptide(L)'
;MSKILILKNDRAGDLFTSLKLISTVARDFDNTKIYLSELNVSFGFFFKDYNVKKINFNLSIIDKLCILVDIFKNNYEKIYIISPKSFFFLLPLFFRKTKFYAIVYDGKKRYRPNKLLRKFIYKYKIVSRKKINKYSYRQLQEQLIDDKQILDDNFYNLKIPKANPSIDKLISGKYIFFQFRYKFFEELKWSKKNIIYFLNFLKTKHENVLFCSDIENTIKSNEFKEFFLKNFPYIDLNNNSKHENTTNKNIYYLKELKSVDMFHVIKKSTLCLAKEGIVSHICFFHKVKCHNLFNFKLKDNKDIYHQKISYSEWCKGMNFSF
;
A
#
# COMPACT_ATOMS: atom_id res chain seq x y z
N MET A 1 22.42 13.76 -19.77
CA MET A 1 21.87 13.04 -18.58
C MET A 1 20.49 12.52 -18.91
N SER A 2 20.29 11.22 -18.82
CA SER A 2 18.99 10.57 -19.08
C SER A 2 18.01 10.90 -17.96
N LYS A 3 16.80 11.35 -18.33
CA LYS A 3 15.75 11.71 -17.38
C LYS A 3 14.60 10.72 -17.47
N ILE A 4 14.09 10.27 -16.35
CA ILE A 4 12.91 9.43 -16.30
C ILE A 4 11.80 10.02 -15.43
N LEU A 5 10.57 9.67 -15.78
CA LEU A 5 9.39 10.03 -15.03
C LEU A 5 8.61 8.78 -14.64
N ILE A 6 8.22 8.69 -13.39
CA ILE A 6 7.39 7.60 -12.88
C ILE A 6 6.04 8.17 -12.42
N LEU A 7 4.96 7.64 -12.99
CA LEU A 7 3.58 8.04 -12.68
C LEU A 7 2.94 6.96 -11.80
N LYS A 8 2.92 7.20 -10.47
CA LYS A 8 2.42 6.28 -9.44
C LYS A 8 1.27 6.92 -8.67
N ASN A 9 0.09 6.94 -9.29
CA ASN A 9 -1.11 7.57 -8.75
C ASN A 9 -2.17 6.55 -8.36
N ASP A 10 -1.94 5.82 -7.29
CA ASP A 10 -2.85 4.82 -6.73
C ASP A 10 -2.79 4.74 -5.20
N ARG A 11 -3.23 3.64 -4.61
CA ARG A 11 -3.27 3.44 -3.16
C ARG A 11 -1.95 2.94 -2.61
N ALA A 12 -1.74 3.10 -1.30
CA ALA A 12 -0.51 2.74 -0.62
C ALA A 12 -0.13 1.25 -0.79
N GLY A 13 -1.09 0.32 -0.73
CA GLY A 13 -0.82 -1.10 -0.98
C GLY A 13 -0.25 -1.35 -2.38
N ASP A 14 -0.79 -0.68 -3.40
CA ASP A 14 -0.29 -0.78 -4.77
C ASP A 14 1.13 -0.18 -4.92
N LEU A 15 1.51 0.79 -4.07
CA LEU A 15 2.87 1.32 -4.04
C LEU A 15 3.88 0.23 -3.68
N PHE A 16 3.58 -0.56 -2.64
CA PHE A 16 4.46 -1.64 -2.21
C PHE A 16 4.70 -2.70 -3.29
N THR A 17 3.69 -3.00 -4.09
CA THR A 17 3.87 -3.94 -5.22
C THR A 17 4.78 -3.40 -6.31
N SER A 18 5.01 -2.09 -6.34
CA SER A 18 5.81 -1.40 -7.37
C SER A 18 7.21 -1.02 -6.89
N LEU A 19 7.52 -1.17 -5.60
CA LEU A 19 8.79 -0.71 -5.02
C LEU A 19 10.01 -1.27 -5.76
N LYS A 20 10.00 -2.57 -6.07
CA LYS A 20 11.11 -3.22 -6.78
C LYS A 20 11.33 -2.63 -8.17
N LEU A 21 10.26 -2.44 -8.95
CA LEU A 21 10.36 -1.77 -10.25
C LEU A 21 10.88 -0.35 -10.11
N ILE A 22 10.29 0.43 -9.18
CA ILE A 22 10.66 1.84 -9.00
C ILE A 22 12.12 1.96 -8.58
N SER A 23 12.57 1.16 -7.61
CA SER A 23 13.96 1.14 -7.15
C SER A 23 14.92 0.77 -8.28
N THR A 24 14.60 -0.28 -9.06
CA THR A 24 15.41 -0.71 -10.20
C THR A 24 15.57 0.42 -11.22
N VAL A 25 14.43 0.98 -11.64
CA VAL A 25 14.42 2.00 -12.69
C VAL A 25 15.08 3.29 -12.21
N ALA A 26 14.82 3.69 -10.96
CA ALA A 26 15.36 4.94 -10.42
C ALA A 26 16.87 4.89 -10.18
N ARG A 27 17.42 3.72 -9.84
CA ARG A 27 18.87 3.55 -9.64
C ARG A 27 19.70 3.79 -10.91
N ASP A 28 19.14 3.40 -12.04
CA ASP A 28 19.87 3.42 -13.31
C ASP A 28 19.87 4.82 -13.99
N PHE A 29 19.25 5.82 -13.36
CA PHE A 29 19.11 7.16 -13.93
C PHE A 29 19.38 8.26 -12.89
N ASP A 30 20.29 9.16 -13.23
CA ASP A 30 20.70 10.26 -12.36
C ASP A 30 19.57 11.26 -12.06
N ASN A 31 18.57 11.32 -12.91
CA ASN A 31 17.49 12.30 -12.82
C ASN A 31 16.11 11.66 -12.89
N THR A 32 15.70 11.11 -11.75
CA THR A 32 14.41 10.44 -11.59
C THR A 32 13.40 11.37 -10.92
N LYS A 33 12.25 11.56 -11.57
CA LYS A 33 11.11 12.25 -10.97
C LYS A 33 9.95 11.26 -10.77
N ILE A 34 9.30 11.36 -9.61
CA ILE A 34 8.20 10.46 -9.24
C ILE A 34 6.98 11.29 -8.88
N TYR A 35 5.88 11.10 -9.58
CA TYR A 35 4.58 11.62 -9.17
C TYR A 35 3.87 10.58 -8.30
N LEU A 36 3.69 10.90 -7.03
CA LEU A 36 2.97 10.06 -6.07
C LEU A 36 1.57 10.60 -5.80
N SER A 37 0.60 9.69 -5.71
CA SER A 37 -0.72 10.02 -5.17
C SER A 37 -0.61 10.57 -3.75
N GLU A 38 -1.48 11.51 -3.40
CA GLU A 38 -1.65 11.97 -2.01
C GLU A 38 -1.82 10.83 -1.02
N LEU A 39 -2.44 9.72 -1.45
CA LEU A 39 -2.62 8.51 -0.63
C LEU A 39 -1.30 7.74 -0.37
N ASN A 40 -0.25 8.04 -1.11
CA ASN A 40 1.05 7.38 -1.03
C ASN A 40 2.13 8.25 -0.38
N VAL A 41 1.87 9.54 -0.20
CA VAL A 41 2.88 10.50 0.29
C VAL A 41 3.42 10.13 1.67
N SER A 42 2.59 9.52 2.52
CA SER A 42 3.01 9.04 3.83
C SER A 42 4.10 7.94 3.78
N PHE A 43 4.27 7.31 2.62
CA PHE A 43 5.35 6.35 2.31
C PHE A 43 6.41 6.93 1.37
N GLY A 44 6.39 8.25 1.15
CA GLY A 44 7.37 8.96 0.32
C GLY A 44 8.81 8.85 0.82
N PHE A 45 9.00 8.46 2.09
CA PHE A 45 10.31 8.23 2.67
C PHE A 45 11.15 7.17 1.95
N PHE A 46 10.54 6.26 1.19
CA PHE A 46 11.26 5.33 0.33
C PHE A 46 12.00 6.03 -0.82
N PHE A 47 11.59 7.23 -1.15
CA PHE A 47 12.04 7.96 -2.33
C PHE A 47 12.68 9.31 -1.98
N LYS A 48 13.20 9.46 -0.77
CA LYS A 48 13.77 10.74 -0.29
C LYS A 48 14.94 11.25 -1.13
N ASP A 49 15.63 10.33 -1.80
CA ASP A 49 16.78 10.66 -2.66
C ASP A 49 16.35 11.03 -4.10
N TYR A 50 15.05 11.04 -4.38
CA TYR A 50 14.47 11.35 -5.69
C TYR A 50 13.59 12.60 -5.65
N ASN A 51 13.36 13.20 -6.80
CA ASN A 51 12.42 14.32 -6.94
C ASN A 51 10.98 13.81 -6.90
N VAL A 52 10.36 13.87 -5.72
CA VAL A 52 8.99 13.40 -5.51
C VAL A 52 8.00 14.56 -5.56
N LYS A 53 6.98 14.46 -6.39
CA LYS A 53 5.87 15.41 -6.46
C LYS A 53 4.54 14.75 -6.11
N LYS A 54 3.79 15.38 -5.21
CA LYS A 54 2.44 14.95 -4.82
C LYS A 54 1.43 15.35 -5.89
N ILE A 55 0.49 14.46 -6.21
CA ILE A 55 -0.69 14.72 -7.06
C ILE A 55 -1.95 14.14 -6.42
N ASN A 56 -3.10 14.68 -6.77
CA ASN A 56 -4.38 14.17 -6.27
C ASN A 56 -4.67 12.77 -6.84
N PHE A 57 -5.25 11.90 -6.02
CA PHE A 57 -5.65 10.56 -6.46
C PHE A 57 -6.62 10.62 -7.64
N ASN A 58 -7.60 11.51 -7.56
CA ASN A 58 -8.45 11.89 -8.68
C ASN A 58 -7.84 13.12 -9.36
N LEU A 59 -6.96 12.90 -10.35
CA LEU A 59 -6.23 13.95 -11.04
C LEU A 59 -7.10 15.18 -11.36
N SER A 60 -6.78 16.30 -10.74
CA SER A 60 -7.39 17.59 -11.04
C SER A 60 -6.94 18.08 -12.43
N ILE A 61 -7.59 19.09 -12.95
CA ILE A 61 -7.18 19.76 -14.20
C ILE A 61 -5.76 20.34 -14.01
N ILE A 62 -5.48 20.93 -12.86
CA ILE A 62 -4.18 21.49 -12.51
C ILE A 62 -3.10 20.40 -12.51
N ASP A 63 -3.36 19.24 -11.88
CA ASP A 63 -2.41 18.12 -11.91
C ASP A 63 -2.08 17.68 -13.34
N LYS A 64 -3.09 17.58 -14.21
CA LYS A 64 -2.91 17.20 -15.62
C LYS A 64 -2.06 18.21 -16.39
N LEU A 65 -2.36 19.50 -16.21
CA LEU A 65 -1.57 20.57 -16.83
C LEU A 65 -0.14 20.59 -16.30
N CYS A 66 0.06 20.47 -15.00
CA CYS A 66 1.40 20.39 -14.40
C CYS A 66 2.20 19.23 -14.97
N ILE A 67 1.61 18.05 -15.15
CA ILE A 67 2.28 16.88 -15.73
C ILE A 67 2.64 17.15 -17.19
N LEU A 68 1.74 17.71 -18.01
CA LEU A 68 2.01 18.04 -19.42
C LEU A 68 3.18 19.03 -19.56
N VAL A 69 3.13 20.14 -18.80
CA VAL A 69 4.19 21.17 -18.79
C VAL A 69 5.51 20.58 -18.34
N ASP A 70 5.48 19.72 -17.32
CA ASP A 70 6.67 19.08 -16.80
C ASP A 70 7.32 18.14 -17.83
N ILE A 71 6.53 17.32 -18.52
CA ILE A 71 7.03 16.44 -19.59
C ILE A 71 7.62 17.27 -20.74
N PHE A 72 6.93 18.32 -21.14
CA PHE A 72 7.39 19.20 -22.19
C PHE A 72 8.73 19.88 -21.87
N LYS A 73 8.87 20.43 -20.64
CA LYS A 73 10.08 21.15 -20.20
C LYS A 73 11.29 20.23 -19.99
N ASN A 74 11.08 19.00 -19.52
CA ASN A 74 12.19 18.14 -19.11
C ASN A 74 12.64 17.12 -20.14
N ASN A 75 11.89 16.91 -21.23
CA ASN A 75 12.25 15.98 -22.30
C ASN A 75 12.65 14.59 -21.79
N TYR A 76 11.76 13.95 -21.00
CA TYR A 76 12.04 12.63 -20.45
C TYR A 76 12.31 11.59 -21.53
N GLU A 77 13.35 10.80 -21.37
CA GLU A 77 13.67 9.66 -22.26
C GLU A 77 12.65 8.54 -22.10
N LYS A 78 12.28 8.25 -20.83
CA LYS A 78 11.34 7.19 -20.50
C LYS A 78 10.30 7.67 -19.49
N ILE A 79 9.06 7.22 -19.69
CA ILE A 79 7.96 7.47 -18.75
C ILE A 79 7.31 6.13 -18.39
N TYR A 80 7.25 5.84 -17.09
CA TYR A 80 6.64 4.63 -16.54
C TYR A 80 5.25 4.93 -15.99
N ILE A 81 4.21 4.44 -16.67
CA ILE A 81 2.81 4.51 -16.23
C ILE A 81 2.50 3.26 -15.40
N ILE A 82 2.82 3.30 -14.11
CA ILE A 82 2.62 2.15 -13.21
C ILE A 82 1.19 2.14 -12.67
N SER A 83 0.55 3.30 -12.59
CA SER A 83 -0.86 3.43 -12.20
C SER A 83 -1.72 3.75 -13.43
N PRO A 84 -2.55 2.80 -13.89
CA PRO A 84 -3.32 3.00 -15.11
C PRO A 84 -4.44 4.02 -14.88
N LYS A 85 -4.31 5.18 -15.50
CA LYS A 85 -5.31 6.26 -15.56
C LYS A 85 -5.53 6.66 -17.02
N SER A 86 -6.77 6.96 -17.41
CA SER A 86 -7.09 7.32 -18.82
C SER A 86 -6.24 8.47 -19.33
N PHE A 87 -6.02 9.50 -18.51
CA PHE A 87 -5.20 10.64 -18.89
C PHE A 87 -3.75 10.23 -19.20
N PHE A 88 -3.14 9.35 -18.43
CA PHE A 88 -1.75 8.93 -18.66
C PHE A 88 -1.59 8.19 -19.99
N PHE A 89 -2.63 7.50 -20.44
CA PHE A 89 -2.61 6.80 -21.74
C PHE A 89 -2.79 7.72 -22.94
N LEU A 90 -3.12 8.99 -22.72
CA LEU A 90 -3.13 10.00 -23.77
C LEU A 90 -1.75 10.63 -24.00
N LEU A 91 -0.88 10.63 -23.00
CA LEU A 91 0.45 11.26 -23.06
C LEU A 91 1.30 10.77 -24.26
N PRO A 92 1.33 9.47 -24.60
CA PRO A 92 2.11 9.00 -25.76
C PRO A 92 1.72 9.61 -27.09
N LEU A 93 0.50 10.14 -27.24
CA LEU A 93 0.07 10.83 -28.45
C LEU A 93 0.80 12.16 -28.66
N PHE A 94 1.08 12.86 -27.56
CA PHE A 94 1.69 14.19 -27.57
C PHE A 94 3.22 14.13 -27.51
N PHE A 95 3.79 13.10 -26.89
CA PHE A 95 5.22 12.98 -26.62
C PHE A 95 5.83 11.77 -27.33
N ARG A 96 5.77 11.73 -28.65
CA ARG A 96 6.17 10.58 -29.49
C ARG A 96 7.66 10.21 -29.41
N LYS A 97 8.52 11.13 -29.02
CA LYS A 97 9.96 10.89 -28.87
C LYS A 97 10.28 10.16 -27.53
N THR A 98 9.37 10.18 -26.59
CA THR A 98 9.51 9.56 -25.28
C THR A 98 9.04 8.09 -25.31
N LYS A 99 9.81 7.18 -24.72
CA LYS A 99 9.43 5.78 -24.58
C LYS A 99 8.50 5.59 -23.39
N PHE A 100 7.28 5.14 -23.63
CA PHE A 100 6.29 4.88 -22.58
C PHE A 100 6.24 3.41 -22.22
N TYR A 101 6.33 3.10 -20.93
CA TYR A 101 6.19 1.78 -20.35
C TYR A 101 4.93 1.76 -19.49
N ALA A 102 4.05 0.78 -19.63
CA ALA A 102 2.76 0.85 -18.96
C ALA A 102 2.23 -0.48 -18.43
N ILE A 103 1.56 -0.42 -17.28
CA ILE A 103 0.63 -1.45 -16.83
C ILE A 103 -0.77 -1.10 -17.34
N VAL A 104 -1.44 -2.06 -17.93
CA VAL A 104 -2.78 -1.92 -18.52
C VAL A 104 -3.71 -2.96 -17.90
N TYR A 105 -4.91 -2.56 -17.50
CA TYR A 105 -5.95 -3.50 -17.07
C TYR A 105 -6.89 -3.84 -18.23
N ASP A 106 -7.30 -5.10 -18.34
CA ASP A 106 -8.28 -5.56 -19.31
C ASP A 106 -9.76 -5.32 -18.91
N GLY A 107 -9.96 -4.78 -17.69
CA GLY A 107 -11.28 -4.56 -17.10
C GLY A 107 -11.99 -3.28 -17.52
N LYS A 108 -12.19 -2.35 -16.56
CA LYS A 108 -12.93 -1.10 -16.79
C LYS A 108 -12.29 -0.21 -17.85
N LYS A 109 -13.10 0.37 -18.77
CA LYS A 109 -12.62 1.25 -19.87
C LYS A 109 -11.65 2.34 -19.42
N ARG A 110 -11.87 2.95 -18.25
CA ARG A 110 -11.00 4.02 -17.72
C ARG A 110 -9.56 3.61 -17.39
N TYR A 111 -9.29 2.32 -17.30
CA TYR A 111 -7.96 1.79 -16.98
C TYR A 111 -7.35 1.01 -18.16
N ARG A 112 -8.02 1.08 -19.31
CA ARG A 112 -7.64 0.37 -20.51
C ARG A 112 -7.54 1.35 -21.67
N PRO A 113 -6.34 1.61 -22.21
CA PRO A 113 -6.22 2.33 -23.45
C PRO A 113 -6.89 1.53 -24.58
N ASN A 114 -7.49 2.23 -25.55
CA ASN A 114 -8.00 1.58 -26.73
C ASN A 114 -6.84 0.96 -27.55
N LYS A 115 -7.17 0.13 -28.55
CA LYS A 115 -6.16 -0.55 -29.38
C LYS A 115 -5.23 0.45 -30.10
N LEU A 116 -5.76 1.60 -30.51
CA LEU A 116 -4.99 2.65 -31.19
C LEU A 116 -3.94 3.25 -30.23
N LEU A 117 -4.34 3.65 -29.02
CA LEU A 117 -3.44 4.24 -28.04
C LEU A 117 -2.30 3.29 -27.62
N ARG A 118 -2.56 1.97 -27.61
CA ARG A 118 -1.52 0.98 -27.30
C ARG A 118 -0.38 0.96 -28.29
N LYS A 119 -0.63 1.32 -29.55
CA LYS A 119 0.43 1.38 -30.58
C LYS A 119 1.50 2.44 -30.28
N PHE A 120 1.17 3.43 -29.46
CA PHE A 120 2.10 4.49 -29.04
C PHE A 120 2.82 4.20 -27.72
N ILE A 121 2.51 3.07 -27.07
CA ILE A 121 3.19 2.63 -25.86
C ILE A 121 4.32 1.66 -26.27
N TYR A 122 5.55 2.01 -25.90
CA TYR A 122 6.74 1.24 -26.28
C TYR A 122 6.71 -0.20 -25.73
N LYS A 123 6.41 -0.35 -24.43
CA LYS A 123 6.30 -1.65 -23.78
C LYS A 123 5.13 -1.64 -22.78
N TYR A 124 4.29 -2.65 -22.81
CA TYR A 124 3.22 -2.74 -21.82
C TYR A 124 2.95 -4.18 -21.38
N LYS A 125 2.41 -4.32 -20.17
CA LYS A 125 1.94 -5.60 -19.64
C LYS A 125 0.47 -5.48 -19.25
N ILE A 126 -0.29 -6.53 -19.55
CA ILE A 126 -1.73 -6.57 -19.30
C ILE A 126 -1.97 -7.34 -18.01
N VAL A 127 -2.66 -6.71 -17.06
CA VAL A 127 -3.20 -7.34 -15.86
C VAL A 127 -4.65 -7.72 -16.14
N SER A 128 -4.94 -9.00 -16.23
CA SER A 128 -6.32 -9.45 -16.39
C SER A 128 -7.05 -9.39 -15.05
N ARG A 129 -8.28 -8.86 -15.12
CA ARG A 129 -9.25 -8.94 -14.03
C ARG A 129 -10.33 -10.00 -14.27
N LYS A 130 -10.31 -10.62 -15.44
CA LYS A 130 -11.29 -11.62 -15.85
C LYS A 130 -10.75 -13.04 -15.80
N LYS A 131 -9.45 -13.18 -15.87
CA LYS A 131 -8.75 -14.45 -15.92
C LYS A 131 -7.64 -14.47 -14.87
N ILE A 132 -7.29 -15.64 -14.38
CA ILE A 132 -6.12 -15.83 -13.53
C ILE A 132 -4.88 -15.45 -14.33
N ASN A 133 -4.08 -14.54 -13.79
CA ASN A 133 -2.82 -14.14 -14.42
C ASN A 133 -1.75 -15.20 -14.16
N LYS A 134 -0.95 -15.53 -15.19
CA LYS A 134 0.22 -16.41 -15.04
C LYS A 134 1.26 -15.80 -14.06
N TYR A 135 1.33 -14.48 -14.04
CA TYR A 135 2.26 -13.72 -13.20
C TYR A 135 1.49 -12.83 -12.23
N SER A 136 2.03 -12.61 -11.04
CA SER A 136 1.49 -11.64 -10.09
C SER A 136 1.57 -10.22 -10.65
N TYR A 137 0.79 -9.30 -10.06
CA TYR A 137 0.83 -7.89 -10.43
C TYR A 137 2.25 -7.29 -10.32
N ARG A 138 2.98 -7.66 -9.27
CA ARG A 138 4.38 -7.28 -9.07
C ARG A 138 5.26 -7.79 -10.21
N GLN A 139 5.20 -9.09 -10.50
CA GLN A 139 6.01 -9.70 -11.57
C GLN A 139 5.71 -9.11 -12.95
N LEU A 140 4.45 -8.73 -13.22
CA LEU A 140 4.08 -8.05 -14.47
C LEU A 140 4.69 -6.63 -14.54
N GLN A 141 4.79 -5.93 -13.40
CA GLN A 141 5.49 -4.65 -13.35
C GLN A 141 7.01 -4.82 -13.54
N GLU A 142 7.60 -5.80 -12.88
CA GLU A 142 9.03 -6.13 -13.04
C GLU A 142 9.43 -6.43 -14.50
N GLN A 143 8.49 -6.96 -15.30
CA GLN A 143 8.71 -7.20 -16.72
C GLN A 143 8.66 -5.92 -17.59
N LEU A 144 8.39 -4.74 -17.02
CA LEU A 144 8.47 -3.47 -17.75
C LEU A 144 9.90 -2.96 -17.89
N ILE A 145 10.86 -3.46 -17.12
CA ILE A 145 12.27 -3.10 -17.28
C ILE A 145 12.79 -3.46 -18.67
N ASP A 146 13.82 -2.79 -19.11
CA ASP A 146 14.53 -3.16 -20.33
C ASP A 146 15.38 -4.43 -20.11
N ASP A 147 15.64 -5.17 -21.18
CA ASP A 147 16.31 -6.47 -21.10
C ASP A 147 17.76 -6.40 -20.55
N LYS A 148 18.36 -5.20 -20.59
CA LYS A 148 19.69 -4.95 -20.03
C LYS A 148 19.69 -4.56 -18.55
N GLN A 149 18.52 -4.30 -17.96
CA GLN A 149 18.40 -3.89 -16.56
C GLN A 149 18.28 -5.11 -15.66
N ILE A 150 19.06 -5.11 -14.58
CA ILE A 150 18.99 -6.14 -13.54
C ILE A 150 18.08 -5.64 -12.43
N LEU A 151 17.07 -6.45 -12.08
CA LEU A 151 16.17 -6.16 -10.97
C LEU A 151 16.93 -5.91 -9.66
N ASP A 152 16.56 -4.87 -8.95
CA ASP A 152 17.14 -4.54 -7.66
C ASP A 152 16.60 -5.49 -6.58
N ASP A 153 17.35 -6.54 -6.28
CA ASP A 153 17.03 -7.49 -5.22
C ASP A 153 17.28 -6.91 -3.82
N ASN A 154 18.01 -5.79 -3.73
CA ASN A 154 18.27 -5.09 -2.49
C ASN A 154 17.20 -4.07 -2.12
N PHE A 155 16.09 -3.99 -2.85
CA PHE A 155 15.01 -3.03 -2.56
C PHE A 155 14.43 -3.20 -1.14
N TYR A 156 14.60 -4.33 -0.49
CA TYR A 156 14.27 -4.55 0.92
C TYR A 156 15.18 -3.78 1.88
N ASN A 157 16.36 -3.36 1.42
CA ASN A 157 17.34 -2.59 2.22
C ASN A 157 17.14 -1.07 2.09
N LEU A 158 16.00 -0.64 1.54
CA LEU A 158 15.65 0.78 1.48
C LEU A 158 15.75 1.41 2.87
N LYS A 159 16.41 2.57 2.95
CA LYS A 159 16.59 3.29 4.20
C LYS A 159 15.23 3.75 4.73
N ILE A 160 14.76 3.08 5.77
CA ILE A 160 13.54 3.46 6.48
C ILE A 160 13.94 4.45 7.58
N PRO A 161 13.25 5.59 7.70
CA PRO A 161 13.48 6.52 8.80
C PRO A 161 13.38 5.82 10.15
N LYS A 162 14.09 6.34 11.15
CA LYS A 162 13.95 5.85 12.52
C LYS A 162 12.51 6.03 13.00
N ALA A 163 11.98 5.03 13.68
CA ALA A 163 10.71 5.13 14.38
C ALA A 163 10.75 6.18 15.48
N ASN A 164 9.58 6.58 15.94
CA ASN A 164 9.47 7.30 17.20
C ASN A 164 10.13 6.46 18.31
N PRO A 165 11.17 6.97 19.00
CA PRO A 165 11.89 6.22 20.04
C PRO A 165 10.98 5.75 21.18
N SER A 166 9.85 6.40 21.38
CA SER A 166 8.86 6.02 22.38
C SER A 166 8.20 4.68 22.10
N ILE A 167 8.14 4.22 20.83
CA ILE A 167 7.58 2.92 20.51
C ILE A 167 8.34 1.83 21.27
N ASP A 168 9.66 1.86 21.25
CA ASP A 168 10.50 0.85 21.93
C ASP A 168 10.45 0.95 23.45
N LYS A 169 10.22 2.15 23.99
CA LYS A 169 10.07 2.37 25.43
C LYS A 169 8.71 1.99 25.96
N LEU A 170 7.65 2.24 25.17
CA LEU A 170 6.26 2.06 25.58
C LEU A 170 5.74 0.65 25.33
N ILE A 171 6.36 -0.09 24.38
CA ILE A 171 5.98 -1.44 24.00
C ILE A 171 7.09 -2.40 24.41
N SER A 172 6.91 -3.07 25.52
CA SER A 172 7.81 -4.12 26.00
C SER A 172 7.25 -5.52 25.71
N GLY A 173 8.15 -6.51 25.52
CA GLY A 173 7.77 -7.91 25.33
C GLY A 173 7.32 -8.26 23.92
N LYS A 174 6.89 -9.51 23.74
CA LYS A 174 6.37 -10.03 22.47
C LYS A 174 4.93 -9.61 22.28
N TYR A 175 4.58 -9.25 21.03
CA TYR A 175 3.21 -8.86 20.70
C TYR A 175 2.80 -9.30 19.32
N ILE A 176 1.49 -9.36 19.13
CA ILE A 176 0.87 -9.40 17.82
C ILE A 176 0.32 -8.04 17.46
N PHE A 177 0.27 -7.73 16.16
CA PHE A 177 -0.32 -6.49 15.66
C PHE A 177 -1.61 -6.76 14.90
N PHE A 178 -2.66 -6.01 15.21
CA PHE A 178 -3.96 -6.09 14.56
C PHE A 178 -4.41 -4.75 14.01
N GLN A 179 -4.75 -4.69 12.71
CA GLN A 179 -5.39 -3.53 12.12
C GLN A 179 -6.91 -3.70 12.09
N PHE A 180 -7.60 -2.93 12.93
CA PHE A 180 -9.05 -2.87 12.91
C PHE A 180 -9.53 -2.04 11.71
N ARG A 181 -10.49 -2.59 10.94
CA ARG A 181 -11.14 -1.92 9.81
C ARG A 181 -12.65 -1.96 10.00
N TYR A 182 -13.25 -0.81 10.36
CA TYR A 182 -14.67 -0.76 10.76
C TYR A 182 -15.61 -1.36 9.69
N LYS A 183 -15.40 -1.06 8.41
CA LYS A 183 -16.20 -1.63 7.30
C LYS A 183 -16.21 -3.14 7.27
N PHE A 184 -15.10 -3.78 7.56
CA PHE A 184 -15.02 -5.24 7.62
C PHE A 184 -15.86 -5.80 8.75
N PHE A 185 -15.79 -5.19 9.93
CA PHE A 185 -16.55 -5.64 11.08
C PHE A 185 -18.03 -5.27 10.98
N GLU A 186 -18.37 -4.16 10.32
CA GLU A 186 -19.75 -3.80 9.96
C GLU A 186 -20.36 -4.84 9.00
N GLU A 187 -19.62 -5.26 7.97
CA GLU A 187 -20.04 -6.34 7.05
C GLU A 187 -20.27 -7.67 7.78
N LEU A 188 -19.48 -7.96 8.81
CA LEU A 188 -19.66 -9.13 9.69
C LEU A 188 -20.81 -8.96 10.68
N LYS A 189 -21.42 -7.78 10.76
CA LYS A 189 -22.44 -7.41 11.76
C LYS A 189 -21.93 -7.60 13.21
N TRP A 190 -20.65 -7.35 13.44
CA TRP A 190 -20.08 -7.43 14.77
C TRP A 190 -20.46 -6.22 15.62
N SER A 191 -20.94 -6.50 16.83
CA SER A 191 -21.16 -5.49 17.86
C SER A 191 -19.82 -5.11 18.53
N LYS A 192 -19.83 -4.01 19.27
CA LYS A 192 -18.69 -3.61 20.11
C LYS A 192 -18.31 -4.72 21.12
N LYS A 193 -19.26 -5.47 21.64
CA LYS A 193 -19.01 -6.63 22.51
C LYS A 193 -18.25 -7.75 21.79
N ASN A 194 -18.61 -8.06 20.53
CA ASN A 194 -17.89 -9.07 19.74
C ASN A 194 -16.42 -8.67 19.51
N ILE A 195 -16.16 -7.39 19.33
CA ILE A 195 -14.80 -6.88 19.14
C ILE A 195 -13.97 -7.02 20.41
N ILE A 196 -14.54 -6.65 21.57
CA ILE A 196 -13.89 -6.87 22.89
C ILE A 196 -13.59 -8.36 23.09
N TYR A 197 -14.58 -9.23 22.82
CA TYR A 197 -14.40 -10.67 22.93
C TYR A 197 -13.26 -11.17 22.05
N PHE A 198 -13.23 -10.72 20.79
CA PHE A 198 -12.17 -11.10 19.84
C PHE A 198 -10.77 -10.65 20.31
N LEU A 199 -10.63 -9.42 20.77
CA LEU A 199 -9.35 -8.91 21.26
C LEU A 199 -8.90 -9.67 22.54
N ASN A 200 -9.82 -9.98 23.43
CA ASN A 200 -9.54 -10.81 24.61
C ASN A 200 -9.16 -12.24 24.23
N PHE A 201 -9.82 -12.84 23.24
CA PHE A 201 -9.42 -14.13 22.68
C PHE A 201 -7.98 -14.11 22.15
N LEU A 202 -7.61 -13.07 21.40
CA LEU A 202 -6.23 -12.92 20.92
C LEU A 202 -5.23 -12.87 22.08
N LYS A 203 -5.57 -12.16 23.17
CA LYS A 203 -4.75 -12.09 24.38
C LYS A 203 -4.55 -13.45 25.04
N THR A 204 -5.52 -14.37 25.01
CA THR A 204 -5.32 -15.73 25.58
C THR A 204 -4.23 -16.54 24.87
N LYS A 205 -3.89 -16.15 23.65
CA LYS A 205 -2.89 -16.83 22.78
C LYS A 205 -1.57 -16.09 22.68
N HIS A 206 -1.53 -14.83 23.09
CA HIS A 206 -0.37 -13.95 22.90
C HIS A 206 -0.15 -13.07 24.13
N GLU A 207 1.09 -12.77 24.42
CA GLU A 207 1.49 -11.96 25.59
C GLU A 207 0.87 -10.56 25.55
N ASN A 208 0.99 -9.87 24.40
CA ASN A 208 0.43 -8.55 24.20
C ASN A 208 -0.28 -8.47 22.84
N VAL A 209 -1.34 -7.68 22.77
CA VAL A 209 -2.08 -7.35 21.55
C VAL A 209 -1.99 -5.85 21.32
N LEU A 210 -1.33 -5.46 20.25
CA LEU A 210 -1.33 -4.07 19.80
C LEU A 210 -2.30 -3.92 18.61
N PHE A 211 -3.14 -2.92 18.64
CA PHE A 211 -4.05 -2.68 17.52
C PHE A 211 -4.20 -1.20 17.19
N CYS A 212 -4.49 -0.91 15.94
CA CYS A 212 -4.85 0.42 15.47
C CYS A 212 -6.17 0.40 14.70
N SER A 213 -6.78 1.56 14.54
CA SER A 213 -7.96 1.74 13.71
C SER A 213 -7.60 2.15 12.28
N ASP A 214 -8.61 2.23 11.42
CA ASP A 214 -8.51 2.79 10.07
C ASP A 214 -8.05 4.25 10.09
N ILE A 215 -7.38 4.65 9.02
CA ILE A 215 -7.04 6.05 8.73
C ILE A 215 -8.29 6.84 8.31
N GLU A 216 -9.37 6.15 7.91
CA GLU A 216 -10.61 6.80 7.47
C GLU A 216 -11.23 7.66 8.59
N ASN A 217 -11.59 8.91 8.24
CA ASN A 217 -12.26 9.86 9.14
C ASN A 217 -13.75 9.95 8.78
N THR A 218 -14.47 8.84 8.90
CA THR A 218 -15.93 8.83 8.81
C THR A 218 -16.52 8.91 10.23
N ILE A 219 -17.79 9.33 10.36
CA ILE A 219 -18.49 9.39 11.66
C ILE A 219 -18.36 8.04 12.37
N LYS A 220 -18.69 6.93 11.70
CA LYS A 220 -18.59 5.58 12.28
C LYS A 220 -17.17 5.18 12.66
N SER A 221 -16.18 5.54 11.85
CA SER A 221 -14.77 5.28 12.19
C SER A 221 -14.35 6.02 13.46
N ASN A 222 -14.81 7.26 13.63
CA ASN A 222 -14.51 8.05 14.83
C ASN A 222 -15.23 7.52 16.07
N GLU A 223 -16.47 7.05 15.96
CA GLU A 223 -17.18 6.36 17.05
C GLU A 223 -16.42 5.14 17.56
N PHE A 224 -15.76 4.38 16.66
CA PHE A 224 -14.90 3.26 17.07
C PHE A 224 -13.58 3.72 17.71
N LYS A 225 -12.99 4.81 17.23
CA LYS A 225 -11.79 5.39 17.86
C LYS A 225 -12.07 5.82 19.30
N GLU A 226 -13.18 6.52 19.52
CA GLU A 226 -13.64 6.93 20.87
C GLU A 226 -13.94 5.72 21.75
N PHE A 227 -14.62 4.71 21.20
CA PHE A 227 -14.88 3.46 21.91
C PHE A 227 -13.57 2.76 22.34
N PHE A 228 -12.55 2.73 21.48
CA PHE A 228 -11.27 2.12 21.84
C PHE A 228 -10.55 2.90 22.93
N LEU A 229 -10.51 4.23 22.82
CA LEU A 229 -9.91 5.10 23.84
C LEU A 229 -10.57 4.95 25.23
N LYS A 230 -11.89 4.71 25.24
CA LYS A 230 -12.65 4.53 26.50
C LYS A 230 -12.44 3.15 27.13
N ASN A 231 -12.28 2.10 26.33
CA ASN A 231 -12.37 0.71 26.82
C ASN A 231 -11.02 -0.02 26.90
N PHE A 232 -9.96 0.52 26.29
CA PHE A 232 -8.64 -0.12 26.28
C PHE A 232 -7.55 0.83 26.76
N PRO A 233 -6.49 0.30 27.37
CA PRO A 233 -5.25 1.06 27.50
C PRO A 233 -4.81 1.53 26.10
N TYR A 234 -4.25 2.73 26.01
CA TYR A 234 -3.78 3.22 24.74
C TYR A 234 -2.40 3.87 24.83
N ILE A 235 -1.69 3.83 23.71
CA ILE A 235 -0.40 4.46 23.52
C ILE A 235 -0.61 5.63 22.57
N ASP A 236 -0.40 6.86 23.07
CA ASP A 236 -0.43 8.08 22.26
C ASP A 236 0.97 8.36 21.73
N LEU A 237 1.19 8.05 20.46
CA LEU A 237 2.49 8.20 19.81
C LEU A 237 2.86 9.67 19.52
N ASN A 238 1.90 10.59 19.50
CA ASN A 238 2.19 12.01 19.34
C ASN A 238 2.70 12.62 20.67
N ASN A 239 2.11 12.22 21.78
CA ASN A 239 2.44 12.74 23.11
C ASN A 239 3.46 11.87 23.85
N ASN A 240 3.91 10.77 23.26
CA ASN A 240 4.83 9.80 23.86
C ASN A 240 4.36 9.31 25.24
N SER A 241 3.06 9.08 25.37
CA SER A 241 2.44 8.69 26.63
C SER A 241 1.70 7.36 26.51
N LYS A 242 1.64 6.64 27.63
CA LYS A 242 0.90 5.40 27.80
C LYS A 242 -0.18 5.63 28.84
N HIS A 243 -1.41 5.34 28.48
CA HIS A 243 -2.58 5.45 29.36
C HIS A 243 -3.03 4.05 29.73
N GLU A 244 -2.93 3.72 30.99
CA GLU A 244 -3.32 2.40 31.51
C GLU A 244 -4.83 2.32 31.75
N ASN A 245 -5.35 1.13 31.57
CA ASN A 245 -6.72 0.78 31.92
C ASN A 245 -6.69 -0.57 32.64
N THR A 246 -7.33 -0.66 33.77
CA THR A 246 -7.29 -1.87 34.61
C THR A 246 -8.03 -3.05 34.03
N THR A 247 -9.01 -2.80 33.16
CA THR A 247 -9.95 -3.82 32.67
C THR A 247 -9.37 -4.70 31.57
N ASN A 248 -8.58 -4.11 30.67
CA ASN A 248 -8.08 -4.81 29.47
C ASN A 248 -6.55 -4.77 29.39
N LYS A 249 -5.88 -5.18 30.46
CA LYS A 249 -4.39 -5.23 30.48
C LYS A 249 -3.83 -6.03 29.30
N ASN A 250 -2.69 -5.57 28.77
CA ASN A 250 -1.96 -6.20 27.67
C ASN A 250 -2.67 -6.16 26.30
N ILE A 251 -3.74 -5.35 26.15
CA ILE A 251 -4.36 -5.03 24.88
C ILE A 251 -4.28 -3.51 24.70
N TYR A 252 -3.43 -3.03 23.79
CA TYR A 252 -3.15 -1.60 23.66
C TYR A 252 -3.63 -1.07 22.31
N TYR A 253 -4.44 -0.01 22.37
CA TYR A 253 -4.79 0.76 21.19
C TYR A 253 -3.68 1.76 20.85
N LEU A 254 -3.16 1.70 19.62
CA LEU A 254 -2.17 2.65 19.12
C LEU A 254 -2.89 3.84 18.50
N LYS A 255 -2.92 4.95 19.23
CA LYS A 255 -3.51 6.21 18.77
C LYS A 255 -2.54 6.91 17.84
N GLU A 256 -3.05 7.46 16.72
CA GLU A 256 -2.31 8.28 15.77
C GLU A 256 -1.05 7.57 15.18
N LEU A 257 -1.19 6.28 14.85
CA LEU A 257 -0.10 5.47 14.29
C LEU A 257 0.28 5.97 12.89
N LYS A 258 1.43 6.64 12.78
CA LYS A 258 1.98 7.12 11.51
C LYS A 258 2.54 5.97 10.67
N SER A 259 2.68 6.18 9.37
CA SER A 259 3.15 5.14 8.43
C SER A 259 4.54 4.59 8.79
N VAL A 260 5.47 5.45 9.20
CA VAL A 260 6.82 5.02 9.63
C VAL A 260 6.73 4.17 10.90
N ASP A 261 5.94 4.62 11.87
CA ASP A 261 5.77 3.92 13.14
C ASP A 261 5.07 2.57 12.94
N MET A 262 4.04 2.52 12.06
CA MET A 262 3.39 1.26 11.66
C MET A 262 4.39 0.28 11.05
N PHE A 263 5.33 0.77 10.25
CA PHE A 263 6.39 -0.04 9.67
C PHE A 263 7.25 -0.71 10.73
N HIS A 264 7.64 0.03 11.77
CA HIS A 264 8.46 -0.47 12.87
C HIS A 264 7.68 -1.40 13.82
N VAL A 265 6.43 -1.05 14.12
CA VAL A 265 5.55 -1.91 14.94
C VAL A 265 5.35 -3.26 14.25
N ILE A 266 5.06 -3.29 12.96
CA ILE A 266 4.91 -4.53 12.20
C ILE A 266 6.22 -5.32 12.16
N LYS A 267 7.36 -4.66 11.91
CA LYS A 267 8.67 -5.32 11.87
C LYS A 267 9.00 -6.11 13.15
N LYS A 268 8.57 -5.61 14.30
CA LYS A 268 8.83 -6.21 15.61
C LYS A 268 7.74 -7.16 16.09
N SER A 269 6.59 -7.22 15.42
CA SER A 269 5.51 -8.12 15.79
C SER A 269 5.84 -9.57 15.47
N THR A 270 5.36 -10.49 16.29
CA THR A 270 5.50 -11.94 16.06
C THR A 270 4.50 -12.42 15.00
N LEU A 271 3.37 -11.75 14.89
CA LEU A 271 2.29 -12.04 13.95
C LEU A 271 1.48 -10.77 13.71
N CYS A 272 0.99 -10.60 12.50
CA CYS A 272 0.02 -9.57 12.17
C CYS A 272 -1.32 -10.18 11.76
N LEU A 273 -2.40 -9.50 12.15
CA LEU A 273 -3.76 -9.78 11.71
C LEU A 273 -4.30 -8.56 10.99
N ALA A 274 -4.77 -8.73 9.78
CA ALA A 274 -5.33 -7.63 9.00
C ALA A 274 -6.37 -8.11 8.00
N LYS A 275 -7.35 -7.29 7.68
CA LYS A 275 -7.99 -7.42 6.38
C LYS A 275 -6.97 -7.00 5.34
N GLU A 276 -6.90 -7.69 4.20
CA GLU A 276 -6.01 -7.37 3.08
C GLU A 276 -5.72 -5.87 2.91
N GLY A 277 -4.51 -5.49 2.54
CA GLY A 277 -4.12 -4.10 2.34
C GLY A 277 -2.70 -3.80 2.79
N ILE A 278 -2.49 -2.57 3.26
CA ILE A 278 -1.15 -2.04 3.55
C ILE A 278 -0.37 -2.89 4.57
N VAL A 279 -1.01 -3.38 5.62
CA VAL A 279 -0.36 -4.20 6.65
C VAL A 279 0.23 -5.48 6.06
N SER A 280 -0.53 -6.18 5.22
CA SER A 280 -0.04 -7.40 4.55
C SER A 280 1.19 -7.13 3.68
N HIS A 281 1.23 -5.98 3.00
CA HIS A 281 2.39 -5.58 2.18
C HIS A 281 3.61 -5.25 3.05
N ILE A 282 3.41 -4.58 4.17
CA ILE A 282 4.49 -4.28 5.12
C ILE A 282 5.01 -5.58 5.76
N CYS A 283 4.11 -6.51 6.12
CA CYS A 283 4.48 -7.84 6.62
C CYS A 283 5.35 -8.59 5.60
N PHE A 284 4.96 -8.58 4.33
CA PHE A 284 5.78 -9.17 3.28
C PHE A 284 7.16 -8.53 3.20
N PHE A 285 7.23 -7.20 3.22
CA PHE A 285 8.48 -6.45 3.18
C PHE A 285 9.43 -6.84 4.33
N HIS A 286 8.90 -7.00 5.54
CA HIS A 286 9.68 -7.39 6.72
C HIS A 286 9.78 -8.92 6.95
N LYS A 287 9.18 -9.74 6.10
CA LYS A 287 9.09 -11.20 6.27
C LYS A 287 8.38 -11.60 7.58
N VAL A 288 7.44 -10.80 8.05
CA VAL A 288 6.60 -11.07 9.23
C VAL A 288 5.39 -11.87 8.81
N LYS A 289 5.02 -12.88 9.62
CA LYS A 289 3.82 -13.69 9.38
C LYS A 289 2.57 -12.82 9.44
N CYS A 290 1.67 -12.97 8.47
CA CYS A 290 0.42 -12.23 8.41
C CYS A 290 -0.75 -13.17 8.11
N HIS A 291 -1.78 -13.13 8.99
CA HIS A 291 -3.06 -13.76 8.73
C HIS A 291 -4.04 -12.72 8.19
N ASN A 292 -4.51 -12.94 6.97
CA ASN A 292 -5.52 -12.09 6.37
C ASN A 292 -6.92 -12.55 6.78
N LEU A 293 -7.71 -11.61 7.31
CA LEU A 293 -9.08 -11.85 7.72
C LEU A 293 -10.02 -11.70 6.51
N PHE A 294 -10.81 -12.71 6.24
CA PHE A 294 -11.79 -12.73 5.16
C PHE A 294 -13.20 -12.89 5.70
N ASN A 295 -14.16 -12.22 5.07
CA ASN A 295 -15.56 -12.42 5.38
C ASN A 295 -16.11 -13.62 4.60
N PHE A 296 -16.17 -14.79 5.24
CA PHE A 296 -16.74 -16.00 4.64
C PHE A 296 -18.28 -16.00 4.58
N LYS A 297 -18.94 -15.00 5.20
CA LYS A 297 -20.42 -14.87 5.19
C LYS A 297 -20.95 -14.06 4.01
N LEU A 298 -20.08 -13.51 3.16
CA LEU A 298 -20.51 -12.85 1.93
C LEU A 298 -21.25 -13.87 1.07
N LYS A 299 -22.51 -13.56 0.75
CA LYS A 299 -23.41 -14.44 -0.04
C LYS A 299 -22.89 -14.66 -1.47
N ASP A 300 -22.02 -13.81 -1.95
CA ASP A 300 -21.46 -13.92 -3.29
C ASP A 300 -20.10 -14.60 -3.24
N ASN A 301 -20.08 -15.91 -3.53
CA ASN A 301 -18.87 -16.72 -3.68
C ASN A 301 -17.88 -16.12 -4.71
N LYS A 302 -18.35 -15.30 -5.65
CA LYS A 302 -17.51 -14.60 -6.60
C LYS A 302 -16.62 -13.56 -5.91
N ASP A 303 -17.14 -12.83 -4.93
CA ASP A 303 -16.35 -11.79 -4.25
C ASP A 303 -15.27 -12.41 -3.35
N ILE A 304 -15.58 -13.50 -2.65
CA ILE A 304 -14.58 -14.25 -1.87
C ILE A 304 -13.51 -14.84 -2.80
N TYR A 305 -13.95 -15.46 -3.90
CA TYR A 305 -13.06 -16.04 -4.89
C TYR A 305 -12.21 -14.97 -5.56
N HIS A 306 -12.79 -13.83 -5.95
CA HIS A 306 -12.06 -12.69 -6.51
C HIS A 306 -11.11 -12.05 -5.49
N GLN A 307 -11.49 -11.93 -4.23
CA GLN A 307 -10.60 -11.43 -3.19
C GLN A 307 -9.44 -12.40 -2.95
N LYS A 308 -9.71 -13.68 -2.76
CA LYS A 308 -8.67 -14.71 -2.55
C LYS A 308 -7.73 -14.83 -3.74
N ILE A 309 -8.26 -15.01 -4.93
CA ILE A 309 -7.44 -15.24 -6.13
C ILE A 309 -6.82 -13.94 -6.62
N SER A 310 -7.58 -12.86 -6.71
CA SER A 310 -7.04 -11.56 -7.11
C SER A 310 -5.93 -11.13 -6.19
N TYR A 311 -6.08 -11.32 -4.87
CA TYR A 311 -5.09 -10.91 -3.91
C TYR A 311 -3.87 -11.85 -3.91
N SER A 312 -4.06 -13.15 -3.90
CA SER A 312 -2.95 -14.12 -3.99
C SER A 312 -2.20 -14.01 -5.32
N GLU A 313 -2.89 -13.81 -6.43
CA GLU A 313 -2.28 -13.60 -7.74
C GLU A 313 -1.56 -12.25 -7.83
N TRP A 314 -2.12 -11.19 -7.23
CA TRP A 314 -1.48 -9.87 -7.21
C TRP A 314 -0.25 -9.84 -6.32
N CYS A 315 -0.25 -10.61 -5.27
CA CYS A 315 0.78 -10.66 -4.24
C CYS A 315 1.46 -12.03 -4.16
N LYS A 316 1.54 -12.76 -5.26
CA LYS A 316 2.18 -14.07 -5.33
C LYS A 316 3.62 -14.01 -4.79
N GLY A 317 3.94 -14.89 -3.86
CA GLY A 317 5.21 -14.87 -3.13
C GLY A 317 5.15 -14.09 -1.80
N MET A 318 4.03 -13.46 -1.45
CA MET A 318 3.80 -12.99 -0.10
C MET A 318 3.33 -14.14 0.79
N ASN A 319 3.81 -14.20 2.03
CA ASN A 319 3.38 -15.21 3.00
C ASN A 319 1.98 -14.88 3.50
N PHE A 320 0.95 -15.38 2.83
CA PHE A 320 -0.40 -15.38 3.32
C PHE A 320 -0.73 -16.76 3.89
N SER A 321 -1.22 -16.81 5.12
CA SER A 321 -2.00 -17.94 5.61
C SER A 321 -3.47 -17.57 5.44
N PHE A 322 -4.19 -18.34 4.68
CA PHE A 322 -5.64 -18.25 4.52
C PHE A 322 -6.34 -19.15 5.54
#